data_76860f425a762efece7e256f1098df2a
#
_entry.id   76860f425a762efece7e256f1098df2a
#
_cell.length_a   1.000
_cell.length_b   1.000
_cell.length_c   1.000
_cell.angle_alpha   90.00
_cell.angle_beta   90.00
_cell.angle_gamma   90.00
#
_symmetry.space_group_name_H-M   'P 1'
#
loop_
_entity.id
_entity.type
_entity.pdbx_description
1 polymer ?
#
loop_
_entity_poly.entity_id
_entity_poly.type
_entity_poly.pdbx_seq_one_letter_code
_entity_poly.pdbx_strand_id
1 'polypeptide(L)'
;MNLIDSIARQINRRIDQESPILDGRLPDGSRVNATIPPISADGPSMTIRKFKRDPLTIIDLINSKTISVELSAFYWLCFDGLGVKSANAIISGGTSSGKTTTLNALSSFINPKERIITIEDTLELQIPHEHVIRMETRPPNVENRGELTMNDLVKNSLRQRPDRIIVGEVRGSEAITLFTALNTGHSGFGTLHSNDARETITRLTNAPMSVPNIMISAIDFIIMQNRIYRSDGVSFRRISEVAEVSGIEEGVIQLNKIFEWDPQSDTIKNVGITSKTLTEIANVSGNSLNRLYDEIKNREIVLQHMVDQNIRSIRDVSTVLEMYYLD
;
A
#
# COMPACT_ATOMS: atom_id res chain seq x y z
N MET A 1 30.54 -5.58 -19.12
CA MET A 1 30.05 -4.68 -20.20
C MET A 1 29.02 -5.37 -21.09
N ASN A 2 29.36 -6.42 -21.85
CA ASN A 2 28.43 -7.03 -22.82
C ASN A 2 27.01 -7.36 -22.29
N LEU A 3 26.88 -7.82 -21.03
CA LEU A 3 25.57 -8.15 -20.46
C LEU A 3 24.76 -6.89 -20.16
N ILE A 4 25.39 -5.87 -19.54
CA ILE A 4 24.74 -4.61 -19.23
C ILE A 4 24.29 -3.89 -20.51
N ASP A 5 25.14 -3.87 -21.54
CA ASP A 5 24.82 -3.29 -22.85
C ASP A 5 23.66 -4.02 -23.54
N SER A 6 23.64 -5.35 -23.42
CA SER A 6 22.55 -6.16 -23.98
C SER A 6 21.21 -5.85 -23.30
N ILE A 7 21.21 -5.75 -21.96
CA ILE A 7 20.03 -5.39 -21.18
C ILE A 7 19.58 -3.96 -21.52
N ALA A 8 20.51 -3.00 -21.57
CA ALA A 8 20.19 -1.61 -21.90
C ALA A 8 19.47 -1.50 -23.25
N ARG A 9 19.98 -2.20 -24.30
CA ARG A 9 19.32 -2.24 -25.61
C ARG A 9 17.93 -2.89 -25.55
N GLN A 10 17.79 -3.97 -24.80
CA GLN A 10 16.51 -4.67 -24.67
C GLN A 10 15.40 -3.80 -24.07
N ILE A 11 15.76 -2.89 -23.16
CA ILE A 11 14.82 -1.98 -22.51
C ILE A 11 14.81 -0.57 -23.12
N ASN A 12 15.46 -0.38 -24.30
CA ASN A 12 15.61 0.91 -25.00
C ASN A 12 16.19 2.01 -24.12
N ARG A 13 17.24 1.68 -23.38
CA ARG A 13 18.00 2.62 -22.54
C ARG A 13 19.46 2.70 -22.99
N ARG A 14 20.08 3.83 -22.70
CA ARG A 14 21.50 4.06 -22.93
C ARG A 14 22.27 3.89 -21.62
N ILE A 15 23.46 3.29 -21.69
CA ILE A 15 24.44 3.28 -20.60
C ILE A 15 25.83 3.44 -21.21
N ASP A 16 26.51 4.52 -20.86
CA ASP A 16 27.86 4.85 -21.29
C ASP A 16 28.51 5.86 -20.33
N GLN A 17 29.68 6.39 -20.69
CA GLN A 17 30.42 7.32 -19.83
C GLN A 17 29.68 8.64 -19.56
N GLU A 18 28.78 9.09 -20.46
CA GLU A 18 27.96 10.29 -20.26
C GLU A 18 26.73 9.98 -19.40
N SER A 19 26.19 8.76 -19.51
CA SER A 19 25.06 8.25 -18.74
C SER A 19 25.43 6.94 -18.05
N PRO A 20 26.25 6.98 -16.99
CA PRO A 20 26.84 5.78 -16.41
C PRO A 20 25.90 5.00 -15.47
N ILE A 21 24.64 5.39 -15.37
CA ILE A 21 23.61 4.73 -14.57
C ILE A 21 22.50 4.23 -15.49
N LEU A 22 22.13 2.97 -15.31
CA LEU A 22 20.97 2.35 -15.93
C LEU A 22 19.96 2.02 -14.83
N ASP A 23 18.74 2.50 -14.98
CA ASP A 23 17.58 2.05 -14.21
C ASP A 23 16.46 1.70 -15.18
N GLY A 24 15.85 0.52 -15.00
CA GLY A 24 14.81 0.06 -15.91
C GLY A 24 14.12 -1.21 -15.47
N ARG A 25 13.19 -1.66 -16.33
CA ARG A 25 12.37 -2.85 -16.11
C ARG A 25 12.63 -3.85 -17.24
N LEU A 26 12.89 -5.09 -16.84
CA LEU A 26 13.03 -6.21 -17.76
C LEU A 26 11.64 -6.69 -18.26
N PRO A 27 11.59 -7.42 -19.40
CA PRO A 27 10.32 -7.94 -19.93
C PRO A 27 9.53 -8.86 -18.99
N ASP A 28 10.24 -9.53 -18.05
CA ASP A 28 9.62 -10.37 -17.01
C ASP A 28 9.04 -9.57 -15.84
N GLY A 29 9.17 -8.22 -15.86
CA GLY A 29 8.74 -7.33 -14.80
C GLY A 29 9.81 -7.03 -13.74
N SER A 30 10.96 -7.70 -13.76
CA SER A 30 12.05 -7.47 -12.81
C SER A 30 12.68 -6.08 -13.01
N ARG A 31 13.08 -5.42 -11.92
CA ARG A 31 13.84 -4.17 -11.98
C ARG A 31 15.31 -4.47 -12.13
N VAL A 32 15.97 -3.70 -12.98
CA VAL A 32 17.44 -3.74 -13.13
C VAL A 32 18.00 -2.35 -12.87
N ASN A 33 19.01 -2.29 -12.01
CA ASN A 33 19.87 -1.12 -11.86
C ASN A 33 21.30 -1.55 -12.17
N ALA A 34 22.00 -0.79 -12.99
CA ALA A 34 23.41 -1.02 -13.28
C ALA A 34 24.18 0.29 -13.24
N THR A 35 25.44 0.20 -12.87
CA THR A 35 26.40 1.33 -12.87
C THR A 35 27.70 0.90 -13.52
N ILE A 36 28.33 1.83 -14.22
CA ILE A 36 29.62 1.61 -14.89
C ILE A 36 30.62 2.70 -14.51
N PRO A 37 31.93 2.49 -14.72
CA PRO A 37 32.91 3.58 -14.58
C PRO A 37 32.50 4.82 -15.41
N PRO A 38 32.74 6.07 -14.91
CA PRO A 38 33.65 6.39 -13.78
C PRO A 38 32.99 6.34 -12.39
N ILE A 39 31.62 6.22 -12.27
CA ILE A 39 30.95 6.28 -10.97
C ILE A 39 31.10 4.97 -10.16
N SER A 40 31.34 3.85 -10.82
CA SER A 40 31.60 2.55 -10.21
C SER A 40 33.09 2.26 -10.29
N ALA A 41 33.88 2.71 -9.27
CA ALA A 41 35.33 2.71 -9.29
C ALA A 41 35.96 1.30 -9.46
N ASP A 42 35.33 0.28 -8.83
CA ASP A 42 35.81 -1.10 -8.86
C ASP A 42 35.35 -1.91 -10.09
N GLY A 43 34.69 -1.25 -11.03
CA GLY A 43 34.16 -1.85 -12.25
C GLY A 43 32.64 -1.83 -12.33
N PRO A 44 32.03 -2.38 -13.40
CA PRO A 44 30.62 -2.38 -13.58
C PRO A 44 29.89 -3.19 -12.49
N SER A 45 28.78 -2.67 -11.98
CA SER A 45 27.90 -3.39 -11.07
C SER A 45 26.48 -3.50 -11.64
N MET A 46 25.76 -4.56 -11.27
CA MET A 46 24.38 -4.74 -11.67
C MET A 46 23.59 -5.42 -10.55
N THR A 47 22.41 -4.87 -10.28
CA THR A 47 21.46 -5.41 -9.31
C THR A 47 20.15 -5.71 -10.03
N ILE A 48 19.62 -6.93 -9.88
CA ILE A 48 18.31 -7.33 -10.39
C ILE A 48 17.40 -7.66 -9.22
N ARG A 49 16.34 -6.87 -9.10
CA ARG A 49 15.24 -7.16 -8.16
C ARG A 49 14.17 -7.94 -8.89
N LYS A 50 14.13 -9.24 -8.66
CA LYS A 50 13.21 -10.14 -9.36
C LYS A 50 11.75 -9.81 -9.06
N PHE A 51 10.95 -9.75 -10.12
CA PHE A 51 9.50 -9.66 -10.00
C PHE A 51 8.94 -11.01 -9.54
N LYS A 52 8.14 -11.00 -8.47
CA LYS A 52 7.50 -12.20 -7.95
C LYS A 52 6.17 -12.39 -8.68
N ARG A 53 6.04 -13.44 -9.49
CA ARG A 53 4.82 -13.73 -10.27
C ARG A 53 3.61 -14.08 -9.39
N ASP A 54 3.87 -14.66 -8.22
CA ASP A 54 2.84 -15.06 -7.26
C ASP A 54 3.04 -14.22 -5.98
N PRO A 55 2.32 -13.09 -5.85
CA PRO A 55 2.46 -12.19 -4.71
C PRO A 55 1.95 -12.86 -3.44
N LEU A 56 2.43 -12.39 -2.28
CA LEU A 56 1.91 -12.81 -0.99
C LEU A 56 0.49 -12.28 -0.81
N THR A 57 -0.40 -13.18 -0.40
CA THR A 57 -1.82 -12.86 -0.13
C THR A 57 -2.04 -12.49 1.34
N ILE A 58 -3.25 -12.10 1.68
CA ILE A 58 -3.63 -11.84 3.07
C ILE A 58 -3.46 -13.10 3.95
N ILE A 59 -3.67 -14.28 3.38
CA ILE A 59 -3.50 -15.55 4.10
C ILE A 59 -2.02 -15.82 4.41
N ASP A 60 -1.11 -15.46 3.50
CA ASP A 60 0.33 -15.52 3.77
C ASP A 60 0.75 -14.57 4.89
N LEU A 61 0.17 -13.36 4.92
CA LEU A 61 0.45 -12.37 5.96
C LEU A 61 -0.08 -12.82 7.32
N ILE A 62 -1.24 -13.46 7.37
CA ILE A 62 -1.79 -14.06 8.59
C ILE A 62 -0.89 -15.21 9.06
N ASN A 63 -0.55 -16.15 8.17
CA ASN A 63 0.31 -17.31 8.51
C ASN A 63 1.70 -16.89 9.01
N SER A 64 2.26 -15.80 8.48
CA SER A 64 3.53 -15.22 8.95
C SER A 64 3.38 -14.35 10.20
N LYS A 65 2.17 -14.20 10.74
CA LYS A 65 1.81 -13.32 11.86
C LYS A 65 2.12 -11.83 11.60
N THR A 66 2.25 -11.44 10.34
CA THR A 66 2.41 -10.02 9.99
C THR A 66 1.16 -9.22 10.36
N ILE A 67 0.00 -9.84 10.21
CA ILE A 67 -1.32 -9.33 10.59
C ILE A 67 -2.11 -10.45 11.28
N SER A 68 -3.07 -10.12 12.15
CA SER A 68 -3.98 -11.10 12.75
C SER A 68 -5.24 -11.31 11.88
N VAL A 69 -5.96 -12.42 12.10
CA VAL A 69 -7.25 -12.68 11.45
C VAL A 69 -8.25 -11.58 11.82
N GLU A 70 -8.34 -11.21 13.11
CA GLU A 70 -9.21 -10.15 13.61
C GLU A 70 -8.95 -8.81 12.90
N LEU A 71 -7.69 -8.37 12.84
CA LEU A 71 -7.33 -7.12 12.15
C LEU A 71 -7.58 -7.20 10.65
N SER A 72 -7.38 -8.37 10.02
CA SER A 72 -7.69 -8.56 8.60
C SER A 72 -9.19 -8.45 8.32
N ALA A 73 -10.04 -9.04 9.14
CA ALA A 73 -11.49 -8.95 9.02
C ALA A 73 -12.00 -7.51 9.27
N PHE A 74 -11.41 -6.82 10.25
CA PHE A 74 -11.68 -5.40 10.49
C PHE A 74 -11.37 -4.56 9.24
N TYR A 75 -10.18 -4.74 8.62
CA TYR A 75 -9.83 -4.02 7.40
C TYR A 75 -10.72 -4.40 6.22
N TRP A 76 -11.07 -5.67 6.09
CA TRP A 76 -11.98 -6.09 5.03
C TRP A 76 -13.30 -5.33 5.10
N LEU A 77 -13.90 -5.20 6.29
CA LEU A 77 -15.12 -4.41 6.44
C LEU A 77 -14.90 -2.91 6.19
N CYS A 78 -13.81 -2.34 6.72
CA CYS A 78 -13.53 -0.91 6.56
C CYS A 78 -13.20 -0.53 5.11
N PHE A 79 -12.50 -1.40 4.36
CA PHE A 79 -12.05 -1.08 3.00
C PHE A 79 -13.11 -1.32 1.95
N ASP A 80 -14.00 -2.30 2.12
CA ASP A 80 -15.19 -2.39 1.27
C ASP A 80 -16.29 -1.40 1.69
N GLY A 81 -16.28 -1.01 2.97
CA GLY A 81 -17.21 -0.04 3.54
C GLY A 81 -18.68 -0.36 3.33
N LEU A 82 -19.02 -1.65 3.21
CA LEU A 82 -20.35 -2.15 2.84
C LEU A 82 -20.88 -1.53 1.53
N GLY A 83 -19.99 -1.11 0.64
CA GLY A 83 -20.32 -0.44 -0.61
C GLY A 83 -20.85 0.99 -0.46
N VAL A 84 -20.82 1.58 0.76
CA VAL A 84 -21.35 2.93 1.01
C VAL A 84 -20.29 3.92 1.48
N LYS A 85 -19.28 3.48 2.24
CA LYS A 85 -18.18 4.34 2.72
C LYS A 85 -16.91 3.53 2.94
N SER A 86 -16.05 3.53 1.97
CA SER A 86 -14.74 2.88 2.04
C SER A 86 -13.72 3.73 2.79
N ALA A 87 -12.91 3.10 3.63
CA ALA A 87 -11.84 3.76 4.37
C ALA A 87 -10.60 4.02 3.52
N ASN A 88 -9.86 5.06 3.87
CA ASN A 88 -8.58 5.46 3.29
C ASN A 88 -7.44 5.11 4.24
N ALA A 89 -6.32 4.61 3.71
CA ALA A 89 -5.20 4.20 4.54
C ALA A 89 -3.84 4.56 3.96
N ILE A 90 -2.91 4.90 4.85
CA ILE A 90 -1.48 5.01 4.56
C ILE A 90 -0.75 3.92 5.34
N ILE A 91 -0.01 3.06 4.62
CA ILE A 91 0.86 2.05 5.21
C ILE A 91 2.26 2.63 5.34
N SER A 92 2.70 2.80 6.56
CA SER A 92 3.98 3.42 6.88
C SER A 92 4.96 2.44 7.52
N GLY A 93 6.24 2.73 7.40
CA GLY A 93 7.30 1.91 8.00
C GLY A 93 8.63 2.07 7.28
N GLY A 94 9.68 1.51 7.85
CA GLY A 94 11.04 1.56 7.31
C GLY A 94 11.21 0.83 5.98
N THR A 95 12.42 0.90 5.44
CA THR A 95 12.81 0.16 4.23
C THR A 95 12.70 -1.34 4.45
N SER A 96 12.18 -2.07 3.45
CA SER A 96 12.01 -3.53 3.50
C SER A 96 11.10 -4.04 4.63
N SER A 97 10.27 -3.18 5.23
CA SER A 97 9.27 -3.59 6.21
C SER A 97 8.11 -4.39 5.58
N GLY A 98 7.93 -4.31 4.25
CA GLY A 98 6.90 -5.04 3.52
C GLY A 98 5.65 -4.22 3.19
N LYS A 99 5.72 -2.89 3.24
CA LYS A 99 4.58 -1.97 2.97
C LYS A 99 3.85 -2.29 1.67
N THR A 100 4.57 -2.37 0.56
CA THR A 100 3.98 -2.67 -0.76
C THR A 100 3.31 -4.05 -0.79
N THR A 101 3.90 -5.03 -0.10
CA THR A 101 3.31 -6.38 0.03
C THR A 101 2.00 -6.33 0.80
N THR A 102 1.97 -5.61 1.92
CA THR A 102 0.76 -5.42 2.73
C THR A 102 -0.28 -4.60 1.98
N LEU A 103 0.12 -3.53 1.29
CA LEU A 103 -0.76 -2.76 0.41
C LEU A 103 -1.43 -3.66 -0.63
N ASN A 104 -0.64 -4.49 -1.32
CA ASN A 104 -1.14 -5.44 -2.31
C ASN A 104 -2.15 -6.43 -1.69
N ALA A 105 -1.81 -7.04 -0.55
CA ALA A 105 -2.67 -8.00 0.13
C ALA A 105 -3.98 -7.37 0.62
N LEU A 106 -3.93 -6.18 1.22
CA LEU A 106 -5.12 -5.46 1.70
C LEU A 106 -5.99 -4.94 0.55
N SER A 107 -5.41 -4.70 -0.63
CA SER A 107 -6.17 -4.29 -1.82
C SER A 107 -7.12 -5.39 -2.32
N SER A 108 -6.94 -6.65 -1.90
CA SER A 108 -7.92 -7.73 -2.19
C SER A 108 -9.27 -7.55 -1.47
N PHE A 109 -9.33 -6.68 -0.47
CA PHE A 109 -10.55 -6.34 0.25
C PHE A 109 -11.36 -5.20 -0.38
N ILE A 110 -10.88 -4.63 -1.47
CA ILE A 110 -11.62 -3.61 -2.24
C ILE A 110 -12.84 -4.26 -2.89
N ASN A 111 -13.97 -3.55 -2.86
CA ASN A 111 -15.20 -4.05 -3.45
C ASN A 111 -14.99 -4.42 -4.94
N PRO A 112 -15.40 -5.61 -5.40
CA PRO A 112 -15.18 -6.07 -6.79
C PRO A 112 -15.78 -5.15 -7.87
N LYS A 113 -16.72 -4.28 -7.52
CA LYS A 113 -17.38 -3.35 -8.45
C LYS A 113 -16.62 -2.03 -8.64
N GLU A 114 -15.62 -1.75 -7.80
CA GLU A 114 -14.85 -0.50 -7.87
C GLU A 114 -13.91 -0.47 -9.08
N ARG A 115 -13.70 0.72 -9.65
CA ARG A 115 -12.64 0.99 -10.64
C ARG A 115 -11.40 1.45 -9.91
N ILE A 116 -10.32 0.65 -9.99
CA ILE A 116 -9.05 0.91 -9.32
C ILE A 116 -8.04 1.50 -10.31
N ILE A 117 -7.33 2.55 -9.89
CA ILE A 117 -6.15 3.05 -10.60
C ILE A 117 -4.95 2.96 -9.68
N THR A 118 -3.92 2.23 -10.08
CA THR A 118 -2.63 2.19 -9.37
C THR A 118 -1.63 3.10 -10.06
N ILE A 119 -0.82 3.79 -9.28
CA ILE A 119 0.22 4.71 -9.74
C ILE A 119 1.51 4.41 -8.99
N GLU A 120 2.54 4.01 -9.72
CA GLU A 120 3.77 3.47 -9.16
C GLU A 120 5.01 4.00 -9.91
N ASP A 121 6.13 4.15 -9.21
CA ASP A 121 7.42 4.42 -9.88
C ASP A 121 7.88 3.22 -10.70
N THR A 122 7.56 2.02 -10.22
CA THR A 122 7.74 0.77 -10.95
C THR A 122 6.60 -0.15 -10.54
N LEU A 123 5.95 -0.80 -11.49
CA LEU A 123 4.81 -1.66 -11.25
C LEU A 123 5.20 -2.88 -10.40
N GLU A 124 4.82 -2.87 -9.13
CA GLU A 124 4.99 -3.96 -8.17
C GLU A 124 3.64 -4.56 -7.74
N LEU A 125 2.57 -3.76 -7.73
CA LEU A 125 1.24 -4.21 -7.30
C LEU A 125 0.61 -5.15 -8.31
N GLN A 126 -0.02 -6.21 -7.80
CA GLN A 126 -0.72 -7.24 -8.56
C GLN A 126 -2.08 -7.48 -7.90
N ILE A 127 -2.97 -6.49 -8.03
CA ILE A 127 -4.28 -6.53 -7.39
C ILE A 127 -5.18 -7.48 -8.18
N PRO A 128 -5.74 -8.53 -7.55
CA PRO A 128 -6.62 -9.49 -8.20
C PRO A 128 -8.03 -8.89 -8.33
N HIS A 129 -8.20 -7.98 -9.26
CA HIS A 129 -9.45 -7.27 -9.48
C HIS A 129 -9.67 -7.09 -10.98
N GLU A 130 -10.89 -7.21 -11.46
CA GLU A 130 -11.21 -7.18 -12.90
C GLU A 130 -10.96 -5.80 -13.52
N HIS A 131 -11.21 -4.72 -12.78
CA HIS A 131 -11.13 -3.37 -13.28
C HIS A 131 -9.98 -2.57 -12.66
N VAL A 132 -8.75 -2.94 -13.02
CA VAL A 132 -7.53 -2.23 -12.59
C VAL A 132 -6.83 -1.58 -13.78
N ILE A 133 -6.53 -0.29 -13.66
CA ILE A 133 -5.64 0.44 -14.57
C ILE A 133 -4.34 0.69 -13.82
N ARG A 134 -3.23 0.22 -14.40
CA ARG A 134 -1.89 0.34 -13.81
C ARG A 134 -1.09 1.39 -14.55
N MET A 135 -0.65 2.43 -13.86
CA MET A 135 0.17 3.50 -14.42
C MET A 135 1.55 3.52 -13.78
N GLU A 136 2.58 3.68 -14.59
CA GLU A 136 3.98 3.73 -14.18
C GLU A 136 4.59 5.07 -14.57
N THR A 137 5.37 5.67 -13.67
CA THR A 137 6.11 6.90 -13.99
C THR A 137 7.12 6.64 -15.11
N ARG A 138 7.45 7.67 -15.83
CA ARG A 138 8.48 7.59 -16.86
C ARG A 138 9.52 8.66 -16.63
N PRO A 139 10.78 8.29 -16.34
CA PRO A 139 11.85 9.25 -16.26
C PRO A 139 12.11 9.91 -17.63
N PRO A 140 12.71 11.10 -17.66
CA PRO A 140 13.01 11.79 -18.90
C PRO A 140 13.96 10.93 -19.77
N ASN A 141 13.89 11.16 -21.08
CA ASN A 141 14.82 10.56 -22.03
C ASN A 141 16.18 11.25 -21.97
N VAL A 142 17.13 10.80 -22.81
CA VAL A 142 18.50 11.38 -22.89
C VAL A 142 18.53 12.87 -23.27
N GLU A 143 17.46 13.40 -23.83
CA GLU A 143 17.27 14.81 -24.17
C GLU A 143 16.54 15.60 -23.07
N ASN A 144 16.35 15.01 -21.88
CA ASN A 144 15.55 15.56 -20.77
C ASN A 144 14.09 15.88 -21.14
N ARG A 145 13.50 15.05 -22.02
CA ARG A 145 12.10 15.21 -22.47
C ARG A 145 11.26 13.98 -22.16
N GLY A 146 9.94 14.20 -22.13
CA GLY A 146 8.97 13.11 -22.02
C GLY A 146 8.87 12.48 -20.64
N GLU A 147 9.31 13.18 -19.60
CA GLU A 147 9.06 12.77 -18.21
C GLU A 147 7.56 12.73 -17.92
N LEU A 148 7.13 11.70 -17.18
CA LEU A 148 5.81 11.60 -16.57
C LEU A 148 6.01 11.33 -15.08
N THR A 149 5.72 12.34 -14.28
CA THR A 149 5.88 12.27 -12.82
C THR A 149 4.71 11.55 -12.16
N MET A 150 4.91 11.12 -10.91
CA MET A 150 3.83 10.59 -10.06
C MET A 150 2.65 11.58 -10.00
N ASN A 151 2.94 12.87 -9.81
CA ASN A 151 1.93 13.91 -9.74
C ASN A 151 1.12 14.07 -11.04
N ASP A 152 1.76 13.95 -12.21
CA ASP A 152 1.07 13.98 -13.50
C ASP A 152 0.09 12.82 -13.63
N LEU A 153 0.51 11.63 -13.20
CA LEU A 153 -0.31 10.42 -13.25
C LEU A 153 -1.48 10.50 -12.27
N VAL A 154 -1.27 11.01 -11.03
CA VAL A 154 -2.37 11.23 -10.07
C VAL A 154 -3.36 12.25 -10.61
N LYS A 155 -2.91 13.38 -11.18
CA LYS A 155 -3.81 14.34 -11.85
C LYS A 155 -4.58 13.74 -13.02
N ASN A 156 -3.93 12.90 -13.81
CA ASN A 156 -4.56 12.23 -14.95
C ASN A 156 -5.60 11.19 -14.48
N SER A 157 -5.35 10.48 -13.38
CA SER A 157 -6.26 9.46 -12.84
C SER A 157 -7.63 10.06 -12.52
N LEU A 158 -7.70 11.28 -12.00
CA LEU A 158 -8.95 11.98 -11.67
C LEU A 158 -9.87 12.21 -12.87
N ARG A 159 -9.32 12.19 -14.09
CA ARG A 159 -10.09 12.30 -15.34
C ARG A 159 -10.60 10.96 -15.85
N GLN A 160 -10.20 9.86 -15.21
CA GLN A 160 -10.55 8.51 -15.61
C GLN A 160 -11.69 7.92 -14.76
N ARG A 161 -12.30 8.73 -13.89
CA ARG A 161 -13.40 8.36 -12.99
C ARG A 161 -13.07 7.12 -12.13
N PRO A 162 -12.00 7.15 -11.34
CA PRO A 162 -11.68 6.06 -10.42
C PRO A 162 -12.62 6.08 -9.21
N ASP A 163 -12.94 4.91 -8.68
CA ASP A 163 -13.51 4.78 -7.34
C ASP A 163 -12.38 4.78 -6.32
N ARG A 164 -11.24 4.16 -6.69
CA ARG A 164 -10.08 4.05 -5.82
C ARG A 164 -8.77 4.38 -6.51
N ILE A 165 -7.95 5.18 -5.84
CA ILE A 165 -6.59 5.55 -6.29
C ILE A 165 -5.59 4.93 -5.32
N ILE A 166 -4.63 4.16 -5.84
CA ILE A 166 -3.57 3.53 -5.04
C ILE A 166 -2.23 4.06 -5.51
N VAL A 167 -1.52 4.74 -4.60
CA VAL A 167 -0.17 5.25 -4.87
C VAL A 167 0.85 4.33 -4.21
N GLY A 168 1.69 3.71 -5.01
CA GLY A 168 2.69 2.74 -4.54
C GLY A 168 3.58 3.29 -3.44
N GLU A 169 4.04 4.54 -3.58
CA GLU A 169 4.74 5.27 -2.52
C GLU A 169 4.56 6.79 -2.68
N VAL A 170 4.19 7.45 -1.60
CA VAL A 170 4.02 8.92 -1.54
C VAL A 170 5.31 9.53 -1.02
N ARG A 171 5.95 10.40 -1.81
CA ARG A 171 7.25 11.01 -1.49
C ARG A 171 7.32 12.52 -1.73
N GLY A 172 6.48 13.05 -2.58
CA GLY A 172 6.56 14.43 -3.07
C GLY A 172 5.22 15.13 -3.24
N SER A 173 5.16 16.04 -4.21
CA SER A 173 3.99 16.89 -4.45
C SER A 173 2.73 16.16 -4.90
N GLU A 174 2.81 14.90 -5.34
CA GLU A 174 1.67 14.04 -5.60
C GLU A 174 0.77 13.85 -4.38
N ALA A 175 1.34 13.98 -3.16
CA ALA A 175 0.60 13.91 -1.91
C ALA A 175 -0.58 14.90 -1.91
N ILE A 176 -0.37 16.18 -2.20
CA ILE A 176 -1.44 17.18 -2.22
C ILE A 176 -2.55 16.79 -3.20
N THR A 177 -2.17 16.29 -4.39
CA THR A 177 -3.15 15.89 -5.41
C THR A 177 -3.94 14.67 -4.97
N LEU A 178 -3.28 13.66 -4.37
CA LEU A 178 -3.94 12.49 -3.79
C LEU A 178 -4.92 12.91 -2.68
N PHE A 179 -4.47 13.73 -1.73
CA PHE A 179 -5.32 14.19 -0.63
C PHE A 179 -6.48 15.07 -1.11
N THR A 180 -6.29 15.83 -2.17
CA THR A 180 -7.40 16.54 -2.83
C THR A 180 -8.45 15.56 -3.35
N ALA A 181 -8.01 14.46 -3.99
CA ALA A 181 -8.91 13.41 -4.45
C ALA A 181 -9.69 12.76 -3.30
N LEU A 182 -9.00 12.38 -2.21
CA LEU A 182 -9.62 11.78 -1.03
C LEU A 182 -10.66 12.72 -0.39
N ASN A 183 -10.37 14.02 -0.31
CA ASN A 183 -11.30 15.03 0.23
C ASN A 183 -12.48 15.35 -0.70
N THR A 184 -12.43 14.93 -1.97
CA THR A 184 -13.50 15.15 -2.95
C THR A 184 -14.30 13.89 -3.27
N GLY A 185 -14.18 12.84 -2.44
CA GLY A 185 -15.04 11.67 -2.49
C GLY A 185 -14.42 10.42 -3.15
N HIS A 186 -13.15 10.48 -3.57
CA HIS A 186 -12.44 9.27 -3.99
C HIS A 186 -11.89 8.55 -2.77
N SER A 187 -11.78 7.24 -2.86
CA SER A 187 -11.07 6.44 -1.84
C SER A 187 -9.65 6.12 -2.28
N GLY A 188 -8.75 5.85 -1.35
CA GLY A 188 -7.39 5.56 -1.74
C GLY A 188 -6.49 4.97 -0.67
N PHE A 189 -5.41 4.37 -1.18
CA PHE A 189 -4.32 3.84 -0.38
C PHE A 189 -2.99 4.39 -0.85
N GLY A 190 -2.03 4.43 0.07
CA GLY A 190 -0.66 4.76 -0.26
C GLY A 190 0.32 4.12 0.70
N THR A 191 1.61 4.13 0.34
CA THR A 191 2.67 3.83 1.31
C THR A 191 3.53 5.05 1.55
N LEU A 192 4.15 5.11 2.72
CA LEU A 192 5.04 6.18 3.12
C LEU A 192 6.18 5.64 3.99
N HIS A 193 7.35 6.26 3.91
CA HIS A 193 8.44 5.97 4.82
C HIS A 193 8.36 6.82 6.08
N SER A 194 8.14 6.19 7.24
CA SER A 194 8.22 6.81 8.56
C SER A 194 8.47 5.76 9.63
N ASN A 195 8.86 6.19 10.84
CA ASN A 195 9.14 5.29 11.95
C ASN A 195 7.95 5.12 12.90
N ASP A 196 7.02 6.07 12.92
CA ASP A 196 5.80 6.04 13.73
C ASP A 196 4.65 6.82 13.06
N ALA A 197 3.44 6.69 13.62
CA ALA A 197 2.25 7.33 13.06
C ALA A 197 2.31 8.86 13.15
N ARG A 198 2.92 9.42 14.18
CA ARG A 198 3.08 10.88 14.32
C ARG A 198 4.08 11.43 13.30
N GLU A 199 5.19 10.70 13.05
CA GLU A 199 6.14 11.07 12.01
C GLU A 199 5.48 10.98 10.61
N THR A 200 4.56 10.02 10.39
CA THR A 200 3.77 9.96 9.13
C THR A 200 3.04 11.27 8.88
N ILE A 201 2.33 11.79 9.88
CA ILE A 201 1.65 13.09 9.80
C ILE A 201 2.66 14.21 9.54
N THR A 202 3.76 14.24 10.29
CA THR A 202 4.80 15.27 10.15
C THR A 202 5.38 15.29 8.73
N ARG A 203 5.64 14.13 8.14
CA ARG A 203 6.14 14.03 6.75
C ARG A 203 5.12 14.49 5.74
N LEU A 204 3.85 14.12 5.91
CA LEU A 204 2.77 14.56 5.02
C LEU A 204 2.59 16.08 5.05
N THR A 205 2.70 16.71 6.22
CA THR A 205 2.44 18.15 6.38
C THR A 205 3.63 19.04 6.04
N ASN A 206 4.85 18.51 6.04
CA ASN A 206 6.06 19.24 5.68
C ASN A 206 6.50 19.01 4.22
N ALA A 207 7.38 19.89 3.74
CA ALA A 207 8.00 19.74 2.42
C ALA A 207 8.75 18.39 2.32
N PRO A 208 8.72 17.71 1.15
CA PRO A 208 8.15 18.17 -0.12
C PRO A 208 6.64 17.89 -0.31
N MET A 209 5.99 17.16 0.60
CA MET A 209 4.59 16.76 0.47
C MET A 209 3.64 17.91 0.74
N SER A 210 3.86 18.69 1.81
CA SER A 210 3.17 19.94 2.16
C SER A 210 1.64 19.87 2.15
N VAL A 211 1.08 18.73 2.60
CA VAL A 211 -0.38 18.54 2.69
C VAL A 211 -0.93 19.40 3.84
N PRO A 212 -1.91 20.28 3.60
CA PRO A 212 -2.54 21.04 4.68
C PRO A 212 -3.18 20.14 5.74
N ASN A 213 -3.04 20.49 7.02
CA ASN A 213 -3.57 19.72 8.15
C ASN A 213 -5.05 19.37 7.97
N ILE A 214 -5.85 20.32 7.47
CA ILE A 214 -7.29 20.09 7.25
C ILE A 214 -7.57 18.93 6.29
N MET A 215 -6.68 18.67 5.35
CA MET A 215 -6.84 17.60 4.36
C MET A 215 -6.44 16.23 4.90
N ILE A 216 -5.65 16.18 5.97
CA ILE A 216 -5.19 14.91 6.57
C ILE A 216 -6.36 14.10 7.16
N SER A 217 -7.44 14.77 7.56
CA SER A 217 -8.66 14.10 8.06
C SER A 217 -9.35 13.17 7.03
N ALA A 218 -8.94 13.24 5.76
CA ALA A 218 -9.39 12.29 4.75
C ALA A 218 -8.74 10.90 4.88
N ILE A 219 -7.66 10.76 5.66
CA ILE A 219 -7.12 9.44 6.01
C ILE A 219 -7.89 8.92 7.23
N ASP A 220 -8.32 7.67 7.16
CA ASP A 220 -8.90 6.96 8.28
C ASP A 220 -7.82 6.24 9.11
N PHE A 221 -6.90 5.52 8.44
CA PHE A 221 -5.89 4.70 9.11
C PHE A 221 -4.45 5.01 8.69
N ILE A 222 -3.57 5.06 9.67
CA ILE A 222 -2.12 4.95 9.51
C ILE A 222 -1.70 3.58 10.05
N ILE A 223 -1.23 2.72 9.17
CA ILE A 223 -0.85 1.33 9.45
C ILE A 223 0.67 1.28 9.57
N MET A 224 1.19 1.14 10.78
CA MET A 224 2.63 1.05 11.00
C MET A 224 3.12 -0.38 10.85
N GLN A 225 4.08 -0.60 9.95
CA GLN A 225 4.67 -1.91 9.70
C GLN A 225 6.17 -1.91 9.86
N ASN A 226 6.66 -2.76 10.74
CA ASN A 226 8.06 -2.84 11.08
C ASN A 226 8.70 -4.18 10.69
N ARG A 227 9.96 -4.12 10.26
CA ARG A 227 10.84 -5.26 10.17
C ARG A 227 11.61 -5.38 11.49
N ILE A 228 11.47 -6.52 12.13
CA ILE A 228 12.04 -6.80 13.45
C ILE A 228 13.10 -7.88 13.28
N TYR A 229 14.23 -7.72 13.95
CA TYR A 229 15.34 -8.67 13.94
C TYR A 229 15.37 -9.42 15.26
N ARG A 230 15.52 -10.74 15.19
CA ARG A 230 15.84 -11.55 16.34
C ARG A 230 17.35 -11.57 16.57
N SER A 231 17.75 -11.99 17.76
CA SER A 231 19.16 -12.15 18.13
C SER A 231 19.92 -13.18 17.29
N ASP A 232 19.20 -14.12 16.66
CA ASP A 232 19.73 -15.12 15.72
C ASP A 232 19.93 -14.60 14.29
N GLY A 233 19.65 -13.29 14.04
CA GLY A 233 19.76 -12.65 12.74
C GLY A 233 18.54 -12.87 11.82
N VAL A 234 17.56 -13.67 12.22
CA VAL A 234 16.32 -13.86 11.48
C VAL A 234 15.44 -12.61 11.61
N SER A 235 14.89 -12.14 10.49
CA SER A 235 13.97 -11.02 10.51
C SER A 235 12.55 -11.43 10.15
N PHE A 236 11.59 -10.82 10.82
CA PHE A 236 10.16 -10.98 10.56
C PHE A 236 9.49 -9.61 10.47
N ARG A 237 8.26 -9.57 10.03
CA ARG A 237 7.49 -8.33 9.84
C ARG A 237 6.24 -8.37 10.69
N ARG A 238 5.87 -7.22 11.26
CA ARG A 238 4.64 -7.07 12.05
C ARG A 238 4.00 -5.72 11.73
N ILE A 239 2.68 -5.70 11.65
CA ILE A 239 1.94 -4.47 11.87
C ILE A 239 2.07 -4.19 13.36
N SER A 240 2.81 -3.14 13.69
CA SER A 240 3.15 -2.81 15.08
C SER A 240 2.11 -1.91 15.72
N GLU A 241 1.40 -1.11 14.92
CA GLU A 241 0.40 -0.16 15.37
C GLU A 241 -0.59 0.14 14.25
N VAL A 242 -1.85 0.29 14.61
CA VAL A 242 -2.87 0.92 13.76
C VAL A 242 -3.37 2.17 14.47
N ALA A 243 -3.05 3.32 13.92
CA ALA A 243 -3.52 4.61 14.38
C ALA A 243 -4.65 5.10 13.48
N GLU A 244 -5.79 5.43 14.07
CA GLU A 244 -6.93 6.04 13.41
C GLU A 244 -6.88 7.56 13.55
N VAL A 245 -7.10 8.29 12.45
CA VAL A 245 -7.21 9.75 12.48
C VAL A 245 -8.58 10.15 13.01
N SER A 246 -8.64 10.51 14.28
CA SER A 246 -9.92 10.80 14.97
C SER A 246 -10.45 12.21 14.73
N GLY A 247 -9.59 13.16 14.38
CA GLY A 247 -10.00 14.53 14.11
C GLY A 247 -8.84 15.53 14.17
N ILE A 248 -9.22 16.81 14.25
CA ILE A 248 -8.28 17.92 14.43
C ILE A 248 -8.78 18.76 15.61
N GLU A 249 -7.92 18.93 16.62
CA GLU A 249 -8.19 19.78 17.77
C GLU A 249 -7.09 20.84 17.86
N GLU A 250 -7.47 22.12 17.95
CA GLU A 250 -6.56 23.25 17.98
C GLU A 250 -5.48 23.23 16.88
N GLY A 251 -5.84 22.74 15.69
CA GLY A 251 -4.92 22.61 14.55
C GLY A 251 -4.00 21.38 14.61
N VAL A 252 -4.11 20.56 15.65
CA VAL A 252 -3.33 19.33 15.84
C VAL A 252 -4.15 18.11 15.46
N ILE A 253 -3.60 17.26 14.59
CA ILE A 253 -4.23 16.02 14.19
C ILE A 253 -4.20 15.02 15.36
N GLN A 254 -5.38 14.51 15.71
CA GLN A 254 -5.57 13.53 16.76
C GLN A 254 -5.49 12.11 16.21
N LEU A 255 -4.76 11.26 16.89
CA LEU A 255 -4.56 9.85 16.52
C LEU A 255 -4.99 8.96 17.68
N ASN A 256 -5.90 8.03 17.41
CA ASN A 256 -6.30 6.99 18.35
C ASN A 256 -5.65 5.67 17.92
N LYS A 257 -4.83 5.08 18.78
CA LYS A 257 -4.31 3.74 18.58
C LYS A 257 -5.44 2.74 18.81
N ILE A 258 -5.81 1.99 17.77
CA ILE A 258 -6.92 1.01 17.85
C ILE A 258 -6.42 -0.43 17.89
N PHE A 259 -5.24 -0.73 17.31
CA PHE A 259 -4.55 -2.00 17.43
C PHE A 259 -3.07 -1.77 17.72
N GLU A 260 -2.48 -2.70 18.49
CA GLU A 260 -1.07 -2.69 18.86
C GLU A 260 -0.50 -4.10 18.90
N TRP A 261 0.73 -4.26 18.41
CA TRP A 261 1.48 -5.49 18.54
C TRP A 261 2.14 -5.59 19.92
N ASP A 262 1.91 -6.72 20.58
CA ASP A 262 2.55 -7.06 21.85
C ASP A 262 3.78 -7.94 21.59
N PRO A 263 5.01 -7.43 21.84
CA PRO A 263 6.23 -8.21 21.62
C PRO A 263 6.35 -9.47 22.50
N GLN A 264 5.70 -9.48 23.67
CA GLN A 264 5.82 -10.59 24.62
C GLN A 264 5.01 -11.80 24.15
N SER A 265 3.77 -11.57 23.69
CA SER A 265 2.90 -12.62 23.20
C SER A 265 3.01 -12.87 21.69
N ASP A 266 3.75 -11.99 20.96
CA ASP A 266 3.81 -11.95 19.50
C ASP A 266 2.42 -11.94 18.84
N THR A 267 1.51 -11.15 19.40
CA THR A 267 0.14 -11.00 18.93
C THR A 267 -0.22 -9.52 18.69
N ILE A 268 -1.10 -9.26 17.72
CA ILE A 268 -1.69 -7.95 17.48
C ILE A 268 -3.03 -7.94 18.19
N LYS A 269 -3.24 -6.95 19.08
CA LYS A 269 -4.42 -6.85 19.95
C LYS A 269 -5.18 -5.57 19.67
N ASN A 270 -6.51 -5.67 19.68
CA ASN A 270 -7.38 -4.51 19.78
C ASN A 270 -7.22 -3.89 21.18
N VAL A 271 -7.05 -2.58 21.24
CA VAL A 271 -6.84 -1.86 22.54
C VAL A 271 -8.15 -1.43 23.21
N GLY A 272 -9.31 -1.83 22.66
CA GLY A 272 -10.63 -1.57 23.25
C GLY A 272 -11.20 -0.18 22.95
N ILE A 273 -10.61 0.58 22.05
CA ILE A 273 -11.14 1.87 21.60
C ILE A 273 -12.12 1.64 20.46
N THR A 274 -13.32 2.22 20.54
CA THR A 274 -14.29 2.19 19.46
C THR A 274 -13.78 2.97 18.25
N SER A 275 -13.75 2.32 17.09
CA SER A 275 -13.32 2.96 15.84
C SER A 275 -14.33 4.02 15.39
N LYS A 276 -13.83 5.21 15.09
CA LYS A 276 -14.57 6.29 14.43
C LYS A 276 -15.04 5.85 13.05
N THR A 277 -14.19 5.21 12.28
CA THR A 277 -14.49 4.72 10.92
C THR A 277 -15.64 3.73 10.93
N LEU A 278 -15.65 2.75 11.85
CA LEU A 278 -16.80 1.85 12.03
C LEU A 278 -18.08 2.61 12.38
N THR A 279 -17.99 3.61 13.26
CA THR A 279 -19.14 4.44 13.63
C THR A 279 -19.69 5.20 12.42
N GLU A 280 -18.80 5.74 11.58
CA GLU A 280 -19.21 6.42 10.36
C GLU A 280 -19.82 5.48 9.32
N ILE A 281 -19.26 4.28 9.12
CA ILE A 281 -19.83 3.25 8.26
C ILE A 281 -21.22 2.85 8.78
N ALA A 282 -21.38 2.62 10.10
CA ALA A 282 -22.65 2.31 10.72
C ALA A 282 -23.71 3.39 10.42
N ASN A 283 -23.36 4.66 10.63
CA ASN A 283 -24.26 5.78 10.39
C ASN A 283 -24.70 5.90 8.93
N VAL A 284 -23.74 5.79 7.98
CA VAL A 284 -24.02 5.92 6.54
C VAL A 284 -24.81 4.72 6.01
N SER A 285 -24.52 3.50 6.49
CA SER A 285 -25.21 2.26 6.07
C SER A 285 -26.55 2.05 6.77
N GLY A 286 -26.87 2.84 7.79
CA GLY A 286 -28.09 2.65 8.63
C GLY A 286 -28.01 1.40 9.52
N ASN A 287 -26.83 0.85 9.74
CA ASN A 287 -26.62 -0.32 10.61
C ASN A 287 -26.23 0.10 12.04
N SER A 288 -26.46 -0.78 13.01
CA SER A 288 -25.92 -0.61 14.35
C SER A 288 -24.45 -1.04 14.40
N LEU A 289 -23.66 -0.48 15.33
CA LEU A 289 -22.29 -0.93 15.56
C LEU A 289 -22.20 -2.42 15.91
N ASN A 290 -23.15 -2.94 16.68
CA ASN A 290 -23.19 -4.37 17.01
C ASN A 290 -23.29 -5.23 15.75
N ARG A 291 -24.13 -4.84 14.79
CA ARG A 291 -24.23 -5.54 13.51
C ARG A 291 -22.91 -5.52 12.72
N LEU A 292 -22.16 -4.40 12.77
CA LEU A 292 -20.84 -4.34 12.14
C LEU A 292 -19.82 -5.25 12.84
N TYR A 293 -19.87 -5.35 14.16
CA TYR A 293 -19.02 -6.31 14.90
C TYR A 293 -19.39 -7.76 14.58
N ASP A 294 -20.67 -8.09 14.45
CA ASP A 294 -21.12 -9.42 14.00
C ASP A 294 -20.61 -9.70 12.57
N GLU A 295 -20.66 -8.71 11.69
CA GLU A 295 -20.16 -8.82 10.32
C GLU A 295 -18.62 -9.03 10.29
N ILE A 296 -17.86 -8.35 11.16
CA ILE A 296 -16.43 -8.59 11.32
C ILE A 296 -16.19 -10.04 11.76
N LYS A 297 -16.98 -10.56 12.69
CA LYS A 297 -16.89 -11.97 13.13
C LYS A 297 -17.16 -12.96 12.01
N ASN A 298 -18.15 -12.71 11.16
CA ASN A 298 -18.42 -13.54 9.98
C ASN A 298 -17.20 -13.57 9.04
N ARG A 299 -16.59 -12.42 8.80
CA ARG A 299 -15.37 -12.31 7.97
C ARG A 299 -14.16 -12.98 8.61
N GLU A 300 -14.03 -12.92 9.94
CA GLU A 300 -13.01 -13.70 10.68
C GLU A 300 -13.15 -15.19 10.41
N ILE A 301 -14.39 -15.72 10.44
CA ILE A 301 -14.66 -17.15 10.17
C ILE A 301 -14.22 -17.52 8.76
N VAL A 302 -14.53 -16.70 7.76
CA VAL A 302 -14.12 -16.94 6.37
C VAL A 302 -12.58 -16.91 6.23
N LEU A 303 -11.91 -15.90 6.79
CA LEU A 303 -10.47 -15.80 6.75
C LEU A 303 -9.79 -16.96 7.48
N GLN A 304 -10.30 -17.34 8.66
CA GLN A 304 -9.80 -18.49 9.41
C GLN A 304 -9.98 -19.80 8.64
N HIS A 305 -11.13 -20.00 7.98
CA HIS A 305 -11.33 -21.15 7.10
C HIS A 305 -10.30 -21.21 5.98
N MET A 306 -10.02 -20.08 5.31
CA MET A 306 -8.97 -20.04 4.28
C MET A 306 -7.58 -20.38 4.84
N VAL A 307 -7.26 -19.93 6.05
CA VAL A 307 -6.01 -20.30 6.75
C VAL A 307 -5.96 -21.80 7.00
N ASP A 308 -7.01 -22.38 7.57
CA ASP A 308 -7.11 -23.80 7.94
C ASP A 308 -7.03 -24.73 6.71
N GLN A 309 -7.63 -24.31 5.58
CA GLN A 309 -7.59 -25.02 4.31
C GLN A 309 -6.35 -24.68 3.47
N ASN A 310 -5.44 -23.83 3.96
CA ASN A 310 -4.24 -23.39 3.26
C ASN A 310 -4.53 -22.82 1.86
N ILE A 311 -5.64 -22.07 1.71
CA ILE A 311 -6.01 -21.38 0.47
C ILE A 311 -5.14 -20.13 0.35
N ARG A 312 -4.11 -20.17 -0.49
CA ARG A 312 -3.04 -19.15 -0.51
C ARG A 312 -2.81 -18.51 -1.87
N SER A 313 -3.23 -19.17 -2.96
CA SER A 313 -3.05 -18.57 -4.29
C SER A 313 -3.87 -17.28 -4.40
N ILE A 314 -3.32 -16.27 -5.06
CA ILE A 314 -4.01 -14.98 -5.24
C ILE A 314 -5.38 -15.16 -5.90
N ARG A 315 -5.50 -16.10 -6.84
CA ARG A 315 -6.73 -16.40 -7.54
C ARG A 315 -7.79 -17.02 -6.62
N ASP A 316 -7.39 -18.03 -5.83
CA ASP A 316 -8.35 -18.74 -4.96
C ASP A 316 -8.82 -17.81 -3.82
N VAL A 317 -7.90 -17.03 -3.24
CA VAL A 317 -8.24 -16.03 -2.23
C VAL A 317 -9.22 -15.00 -2.81
N SER A 318 -8.97 -14.45 -3.99
CA SER A 318 -9.89 -13.51 -4.66
C SER A 318 -11.25 -14.14 -4.89
N THR A 319 -11.29 -15.37 -5.42
CA THR A 319 -12.55 -16.08 -5.65
C THR A 319 -13.39 -16.23 -4.37
N VAL A 320 -12.78 -16.64 -3.26
CA VAL A 320 -13.51 -16.77 -1.98
C VAL A 320 -14.01 -15.40 -1.49
N LEU A 321 -13.19 -14.36 -1.58
CA LEU A 321 -13.61 -13.01 -1.19
C LEU A 321 -14.75 -12.49 -2.06
N GLU A 322 -14.71 -12.73 -3.37
CA GLU A 322 -15.77 -12.34 -4.31
C GLU A 322 -17.08 -13.09 -4.03
N MET A 323 -17.00 -14.40 -3.76
CA MET A 323 -18.20 -15.20 -3.43
C MET A 323 -18.94 -14.68 -2.21
N TYR A 324 -18.21 -14.10 -1.24
CA TYR A 324 -18.82 -13.50 -0.04
C TYR A 324 -19.78 -12.35 -0.34
N TYR A 325 -19.64 -11.69 -1.51
CA TYR A 325 -20.54 -10.59 -1.92
C TYR A 325 -21.71 -11.06 -2.80
N LEU A 326 -21.76 -12.35 -3.14
CA LEU A 326 -22.82 -12.90 -3.98
C LEU A 326 -23.96 -13.50 -3.15
N ASP A 327 -23.71 -13.82 -1.89
CA ASP A 327 -24.67 -14.28 -0.89
C ASP A 327 -25.28 -13.08 -0.11
#